data_2008ab3fc73f3cbfd351770e07dda0a4
#
_entry.id   2008ab3fc73f3cbfd351770e07dda0a4
#
_cell.length_a   1.000
_cell.length_b   1.000
_cell.length_c   1.000
_cell.angle_alpha   90.00
_cell.angle_beta   90.00
_cell.angle_gamma   90.00
#
_symmetry.space_group_name_H-M   'P 1'
#
loop_
_entity.id
_entity.type
_entity.pdbx_description
1 polymer ?
#
loop_
_entity_poly.entity_id
_entity_poly.type
_entity_poly.pdbx_seq_one_letter_code
_entity_poly.pdbx_strand_id
1 'polypeptide(L)'
;QTNFSTLEAFFVGSAPLYDALRAFAAQRPLRMHMPGHKGKPLPAPELAAIAAIDFTELPPTGDLFSGGGAIGAAEALWAEVFHMDSCLFLTGGSTQGVHAALALACKPGETVLLDRGSHRSAYNALALLDLKPVYLERPWLASEGITGPISPSAVAQALEEYPDAKTLCITSPTYYGMLSDLPALAELMHRRGGVLVVDGAHAAHLPSLGNDHLSAA
;
A
#
# COMPACT_ATOMS: atom_id res chain seq x y z
N GLN A 1 -2.39 -21.25 -20.33
CA GLN A 1 -2.01 -22.08 -19.18
C GLN A 1 -0.96 -21.30 -18.41
N THR A 2 -1.41 -20.50 -17.46
CA THR A 2 -0.55 -19.75 -16.56
C THR A 2 0.17 -20.74 -15.67
N ASN A 3 1.47 -20.70 -15.69
CA ASN A 3 2.34 -21.67 -15.01
C ASN A 3 2.31 -21.38 -13.50
N PHE A 4 1.43 -22.06 -12.75
CA PHE A 4 1.32 -21.99 -11.30
C PHE A 4 2.60 -22.41 -10.54
N SER A 5 3.59 -22.96 -11.27
CA SER A 5 4.89 -23.34 -10.70
C SER A 5 5.73 -22.15 -10.19
N THR A 6 5.47 -20.95 -10.69
CA THR A 6 6.19 -19.74 -10.25
C THR A 6 5.70 -19.25 -8.89
N LEU A 7 4.43 -19.41 -8.58
CA LEU A 7 3.85 -19.06 -7.27
C LEU A 7 4.33 -20.03 -6.15
N GLU A 8 4.50 -21.32 -6.46
CA GLU A 8 5.05 -22.27 -5.48
C GLU A 8 6.52 -21.97 -5.14
N ALA A 9 7.31 -21.45 -6.06
CA ALA A 9 8.70 -21.06 -5.79
C ALA A 9 8.81 -19.84 -4.85
N PHE A 10 7.84 -18.94 -4.85
CA PHE A 10 7.77 -17.80 -3.92
C PHE A 10 7.35 -18.20 -2.50
N PHE A 11 6.64 -19.33 -2.33
CA PHE A 11 6.10 -19.76 -1.04
C PHE A 11 6.93 -20.82 -0.30
N VAL A 12 8.10 -21.22 -0.81
CA VAL A 12 9.05 -22.12 -0.11
C VAL A 12 9.99 -21.33 0.83
N GLY A 13 9.57 -20.14 1.28
CA GLY A 13 10.29 -19.29 2.21
C GLY A 13 9.69 -19.30 3.62
N SER A 14 10.42 -18.81 4.59
CA SER A 14 9.94 -18.56 5.95
C SER A 14 8.81 -17.51 5.93
N ALA A 15 7.85 -17.67 6.86
CA ALA A 15 6.85 -16.65 7.18
C ALA A 15 7.18 -16.04 8.55
N PRO A 16 8.14 -15.12 8.66
CA PRO A 16 8.81 -14.77 9.91
C PRO A 16 7.86 -14.40 11.04
N LEU A 17 6.83 -13.61 10.74
CA LEU A 17 5.84 -13.20 11.74
C LEU A 17 4.97 -14.40 12.18
N TYR A 18 4.48 -15.19 11.25
CA TYR A 18 3.67 -16.36 11.55
C TYR A 18 4.46 -17.40 12.34
N ASP A 19 5.69 -17.65 11.95
CA ASP A 19 6.58 -18.62 12.60
C ASP A 19 6.92 -18.18 14.03
N ALA A 20 7.19 -16.89 14.25
CA ALA A 20 7.43 -16.32 15.58
C ALA A 20 6.20 -16.46 16.49
N LEU A 21 5.00 -16.15 15.99
CA LEU A 21 3.75 -16.28 16.74
C LEU A 21 3.49 -17.75 17.12
N ARG A 22 3.70 -18.67 16.20
CA ARG A 22 3.56 -20.11 16.47
C ARG A 22 4.59 -20.62 17.47
N ALA A 23 5.84 -20.21 17.35
CA ALA A 23 6.92 -20.58 18.28
C ALA A 23 6.61 -20.07 19.68
N PHE A 24 6.12 -18.84 19.81
CA PHE A 24 5.72 -18.29 21.10
C PHE A 24 4.50 -19.03 21.69
N ALA A 25 3.48 -19.31 20.87
CA ALA A 25 2.31 -20.10 21.29
C ALA A 25 2.71 -21.51 21.80
N ALA A 26 3.68 -22.15 21.15
CA ALA A 26 4.17 -23.49 21.53
C ALA A 26 4.81 -23.52 22.93
N GLN A 27 5.32 -22.40 23.44
CA GLN A 27 5.85 -22.28 24.80
C GLN A 27 4.75 -22.28 25.86
N ARG A 28 3.47 -22.25 25.46
CA ARG A 28 2.29 -22.19 26.36
C ARG A 28 2.39 -21.09 27.42
N PRO A 29 2.66 -19.84 27.03
CA PRO A 29 2.82 -18.76 27.99
C PRO A 29 1.56 -18.55 28.81
N LEU A 30 1.71 -18.18 30.08
CA LEU A 30 0.58 -17.74 30.90
C LEU A 30 0.11 -16.36 30.40
N ARG A 31 -1.02 -16.33 29.69
CA ARG A 31 -1.52 -15.12 29.03
C ARG A 31 -2.26 -14.19 30.00
N MET A 32 -1.53 -13.34 30.71
CA MET A 32 -2.11 -12.29 31.55
C MET A 32 -2.40 -10.99 30.77
N HIS A 33 -2.03 -10.93 29.49
CA HIS A 33 -2.19 -9.83 28.56
C HIS A 33 -3.44 -9.97 27.68
N MET A 34 -3.76 -8.94 26.86
CA MET A 34 -4.76 -9.03 25.81
C MET A 34 -4.31 -10.02 24.70
N PRO A 35 -5.24 -10.56 23.90
CA PRO A 35 -6.70 -10.41 23.97
C PRO A 35 -7.36 -11.25 25.07
N GLY A 36 -8.63 -10.91 25.37
CA GLY A 36 -9.39 -11.48 26.50
C GLY A 36 -9.64 -12.98 26.43
N HIS A 37 -9.68 -13.59 25.23
CA HIS A 37 -9.88 -15.05 25.07
C HIS A 37 -8.68 -15.89 25.54
N LYS A 38 -7.51 -15.26 25.79
CA LYS A 38 -6.31 -15.92 26.34
C LYS A 38 -5.81 -17.13 25.52
N GLY A 39 -6.03 -17.12 24.20
CA GLY A 39 -5.68 -18.24 23.33
C GLY A 39 -6.59 -19.47 23.44
N LYS A 40 -7.70 -19.36 24.17
CA LYS A 40 -8.69 -20.43 24.24
C LYS A 40 -9.50 -20.50 22.96
N PRO A 41 -10.02 -21.69 22.59
CA PRO A 41 -10.89 -21.81 21.42
C PRO A 41 -12.07 -20.83 21.52
N LEU A 42 -12.31 -20.11 20.42
CA LEU A 42 -13.48 -19.26 20.28
C LEU A 42 -14.74 -20.09 20.02
N PRO A 43 -15.97 -19.54 20.27
CA PRO A 43 -17.22 -20.26 19.99
C PRO A 43 -17.38 -20.71 18.55
N ALA A 44 -16.75 -19.99 17.59
CA ALA A 44 -16.68 -20.40 16.19
C ALA A 44 -15.44 -21.28 15.97
N PRO A 45 -15.61 -22.58 15.66
CA PRO A 45 -14.49 -23.52 15.48
C PRO A 45 -13.48 -23.06 14.44
N GLU A 46 -13.93 -22.36 13.40
CA GLU A 46 -13.11 -21.84 12.31
C GLU A 46 -12.08 -20.82 12.78
N LEU A 47 -12.33 -20.15 13.91
CA LEU A 47 -11.45 -19.13 14.49
C LEU A 47 -10.51 -19.70 15.57
N ALA A 48 -10.64 -20.98 15.92
CA ALA A 48 -9.87 -21.58 17.02
C ALA A 48 -8.35 -21.53 16.77
N ALA A 49 -7.92 -21.80 15.53
CA ALA A 49 -6.51 -21.76 15.13
C ALA A 49 -5.94 -20.35 15.21
N ILE A 50 -6.74 -19.35 14.85
CA ILE A 50 -6.34 -17.92 14.91
C ILE A 50 -6.19 -17.49 16.35
N ALA A 51 -7.15 -17.81 17.23
CA ALA A 51 -7.10 -17.47 18.64
C ALA A 51 -5.83 -18.01 19.34
N ALA A 52 -5.31 -19.15 18.89
CA ALA A 52 -4.11 -19.77 19.46
C ALA A 52 -2.86 -18.90 19.25
N ILE A 53 -2.78 -18.15 18.16
CA ILE A 53 -1.65 -17.28 17.78
C ILE A 53 -1.97 -15.78 17.86
N ASP A 54 -3.12 -15.43 18.38
CA ASP A 54 -3.51 -14.04 18.60
C ASP A 54 -2.89 -13.53 19.90
N PHE A 55 -1.97 -12.60 19.76
CA PHE A 55 -1.23 -11.96 20.85
C PHE A 55 -1.24 -10.45 20.69
N THR A 56 -1.11 -9.73 21.79
CA THR A 56 -0.81 -8.30 21.78
C THR A 56 0.68 -8.06 21.54
N GLU A 57 1.06 -6.82 21.57
CA GLU A 57 2.43 -6.33 21.47
C GLU A 57 3.23 -6.74 22.72
N LEU A 58 4.05 -7.77 22.55
CA LEU A 58 4.95 -8.30 23.58
C LEU A 58 6.38 -8.35 23.02
N PRO A 59 7.41 -8.37 23.86
CA PRO A 59 8.78 -8.49 23.37
C PRO A 59 9.01 -9.61 22.36
N PRO A 60 8.42 -10.83 22.52
CA PRO A 60 8.58 -11.89 21.53
C PRO A 60 7.73 -11.72 20.25
N THR A 61 6.68 -10.93 20.29
CA THR A 61 5.76 -10.72 19.14
C THR A 61 6.02 -9.42 18.39
N GLY A 62 6.71 -8.48 19.02
CA GLY A 62 6.99 -7.15 18.46
C GLY A 62 5.81 -6.21 18.46
N ASP A 63 6.02 -5.01 17.96
CA ASP A 63 4.99 -4.02 17.67
C ASP A 63 5.29 -3.31 16.34
N LEU A 64 4.25 -2.76 15.72
CA LEU A 64 4.34 -2.12 14.41
C LEU A 64 5.12 -0.78 14.41
N PHE A 65 5.31 -0.15 15.58
CA PHE A 65 5.96 1.16 15.68
C PHE A 65 7.46 1.04 15.95
N SER A 66 7.89 -0.01 16.66
CA SER A 66 9.29 -0.20 17.01
C SER A 66 10.14 -0.71 15.84
N GLY A 67 9.50 -1.32 14.85
CA GLY A 67 10.19 -1.98 13.74
C GLY A 67 11.05 -3.17 14.20
N GLY A 68 11.67 -3.85 13.25
CA GLY A 68 12.57 -4.98 13.54
C GLY A 68 11.86 -6.26 14.00
N GLY A 69 12.63 -7.21 14.51
CA GLY A 69 12.11 -8.53 14.91
C GLY A 69 11.43 -9.28 13.77
N ALA A 70 10.40 -10.06 14.11
CA ALA A 70 9.66 -10.88 13.16
C ALA A 70 8.79 -10.03 12.20
N ILE A 71 8.28 -8.88 12.68
CA ILE A 71 7.50 -7.94 11.86
C ILE A 71 8.42 -7.33 10.80
N GLY A 72 9.55 -6.74 11.21
CA GLY A 72 10.50 -6.14 10.27
C GLY A 72 11.09 -7.16 9.28
N ALA A 73 11.30 -8.40 9.69
CA ALA A 73 11.72 -9.47 8.79
C ALA A 73 10.64 -9.79 7.73
N ALA A 74 9.36 -9.78 8.12
CA ALA A 74 8.26 -9.96 7.18
C ALA A 74 8.10 -8.76 6.24
N GLU A 75 8.23 -7.52 6.74
CA GLU A 75 8.21 -6.30 5.94
C GLU A 75 9.35 -6.26 4.91
N ALA A 76 10.56 -6.71 5.30
CA ALA A 76 11.70 -6.82 4.39
C ALA A 76 11.44 -7.79 3.23
N LEU A 77 10.82 -8.95 3.50
CA LEU A 77 10.43 -9.89 2.45
C LEU A 77 9.39 -9.30 1.50
N TRP A 78 8.43 -8.53 2.00
CA TRP A 78 7.47 -7.83 1.14
C TRP A 78 8.14 -6.74 0.30
N ALA A 79 9.08 -5.99 0.89
CA ALA A 79 9.86 -5.00 0.14
C ALA A 79 10.65 -5.67 -1.01
N GLU A 80 11.26 -6.82 -0.78
CA GLU A 80 11.95 -7.62 -1.82
C GLU A 80 10.99 -8.05 -2.93
N VAL A 81 9.81 -8.61 -2.58
CA VAL A 81 8.80 -9.05 -3.57
C VAL A 81 8.30 -7.91 -4.45
N PHE A 82 8.17 -6.72 -3.89
CA PHE A 82 7.68 -5.54 -4.61
C PHE A 82 8.81 -4.67 -5.16
N HIS A 83 10.07 -5.09 -5.04
CA HIS A 83 11.25 -4.33 -5.48
C HIS A 83 11.31 -2.90 -4.90
N MET A 84 10.89 -2.74 -3.64
CA MET A 84 10.85 -1.47 -2.92
C MET A 84 11.99 -1.39 -1.90
N ASP A 85 12.45 -0.18 -1.59
CA ASP A 85 13.45 0.05 -0.54
C ASP A 85 12.93 -0.37 0.85
N SER A 86 11.64 -0.23 1.09
CA SER A 86 10.99 -0.60 2.35
C SER A 86 9.50 -0.88 2.18
N CYS A 87 8.97 -1.68 3.09
CA CYS A 87 7.54 -1.96 3.22
C CYS A 87 7.14 -1.76 4.67
N LEU A 88 5.94 -1.25 4.90
CA LEU A 88 5.36 -1.10 6.24
C LEU A 88 3.96 -1.71 6.27
N PHE A 89 3.69 -2.57 7.24
CA PHE A 89 2.36 -3.13 7.44
C PHE A 89 1.43 -2.11 8.09
N LEU A 90 0.24 -1.97 7.51
CA LEU A 90 -0.78 -1.05 7.98
C LEU A 90 -2.06 -1.82 8.34
N THR A 91 -2.62 -1.56 9.52
CA THR A 91 -3.84 -2.21 9.99
C THR A 91 -5.13 -1.50 9.56
N GLY A 92 -5.03 -0.26 9.10
CA GLY A 92 -6.16 0.55 8.62
C GLY A 92 -6.41 0.47 7.11
N GLY A 93 -5.80 -0.54 6.43
CA GLY A 93 -5.94 -0.75 4.99
C GLY A 93 -5.35 0.37 4.13
N SER A 94 -5.61 0.34 2.82
CA SER A 94 -5.11 1.35 1.86
C SER A 94 -5.55 2.79 2.22
N THR A 95 -6.67 2.96 2.91
CA THR A 95 -7.10 4.28 3.40
C THR A 95 -6.05 4.90 4.32
N GLN A 96 -5.53 4.14 5.29
CA GLN A 96 -4.43 4.59 6.16
C GLN A 96 -3.17 4.86 5.34
N GLY A 97 -2.87 4.00 4.38
CA GLY A 97 -1.70 4.16 3.49
C GLY A 97 -1.75 5.45 2.69
N VAL A 98 -2.88 5.76 2.06
CA VAL A 98 -3.05 7.01 1.30
C VAL A 98 -2.94 8.24 2.20
N HIS A 99 -3.56 8.22 3.39
CA HIS A 99 -3.44 9.31 4.36
C HIS A 99 -1.98 9.51 4.81
N ALA A 100 -1.29 8.43 5.15
CA ALA A 100 0.10 8.48 5.59
C ALA A 100 1.04 8.98 4.47
N ALA A 101 0.87 8.46 3.25
CA ALA A 101 1.68 8.87 2.10
C ALA A 101 1.52 10.37 1.80
N LEU A 102 0.29 10.88 1.79
CA LEU A 102 0.05 12.32 1.59
C LEU A 102 0.55 13.17 2.76
N ALA A 103 0.45 12.69 4.01
CA ALA A 103 1.00 13.38 5.17
C ALA A 103 2.53 13.46 5.17
N LEU A 104 3.20 12.46 4.57
CA LEU A 104 4.65 12.46 4.40
C LEU A 104 5.09 13.34 3.21
N ALA A 105 4.29 13.37 2.14
CA ALA A 105 4.62 14.08 0.90
C ALA A 105 4.28 15.58 0.94
N CYS A 106 3.35 16.00 1.79
CA CYS A 106 2.80 17.36 1.78
C CYS A 106 2.80 18.01 3.16
N LYS A 107 2.90 19.34 3.16
CA LYS A 107 2.63 20.18 4.33
C LYS A 107 1.28 20.87 4.20
N PRO A 108 0.64 21.27 5.31
CA PRO A 108 -0.62 22.02 5.27
C PRO A 108 -0.52 23.27 4.36
N GLY A 109 -1.55 23.49 3.54
CA GLY A 109 -1.61 24.59 2.59
C GLY A 109 -0.93 24.35 1.24
N GLU A 110 -0.18 23.25 1.08
CA GLU A 110 0.48 22.92 -0.19
C GLU A 110 -0.47 22.42 -1.26
N THR A 111 -0.08 22.63 -2.51
CA THR A 111 -0.81 22.20 -3.70
C THR A 111 -0.48 20.75 -4.04
N VAL A 112 -1.52 19.94 -4.24
CA VAL A 112 -1.44 18.54 -4.67
C VAL A 112 -2.12 18.38 -6.02
N LEU A 113 -1.42 17.83 -7.01
CA LEU A 113 -2.03 17.34 -8.23
C LEU A 113 -2.74 16.03 -7.91
N LEU A 114 -4.05 16.01 -8.01
CA LEU A 114 -4.88 14.86 -7.64
C LEU A 114 -5.65 14.31 -8.82
N ASP A 115 -5.47 13.03 -9.08
CA ASP A 115 -6.32 12.29 -10.01
C ASP A 115 -7.80 12.40 -9.62
N ARG A 116 -8.62 12.91 -10.53
CA ARG A 116 -10.07 13.06 -10.32
C ARG A 116 -10.79 11.75 -10.06
N GLY A 117 -10.21 10.64 -10.52
CA GLY A 117 -10.69 9.27 -10.28
C GLY A 117 -10.20 8.60 -9.00
N SER A 118 -9.52 9.33 -8.11
CA SER A 118 -9.00 8.78 -6.85
C SER A 118 -10.10 8.28 -5.93
N HIS A 119 -9.76 7.32 -5.08
CA HIS A 119 -10.64 6.86 -4.01
C HIS A 119 -10.92 7.99 -3.01
N ARG A 120 -12.08 7.96 -2.36
CA ARG A 120 -12.51 8.96 -1.36
C ARG A 120 -11.50 9.18 -0.22
N SER A 121 -10.62 8.22 0.07
CA SER A 121 -9.56 8.40 1.07
C SER A 121 -8.63 9.56 0.71
N ALA A 122 -8.27 9.72 -0.57
CA ALA A 122 -7.46 10.86 -1.01
C ALA A 122 -8.19 12.20 -0.79
N TYR A 123 -9.48 12.27 -1.10
CA TYR A 123 -10.29 13.47 -0.83
C TYR A 123 -10.41 13.77 0.67
N ASN A 124 -10.55 12.73 1.50
CA ASN A 124 -10.56 12.91 2.95
C ASN A 124 -9.20 13.42 3.46
N ALA A 125 -8.09 12.93 2.89
CA ALA A 125 -6.75 13.40 3.22
C ALA A 125 -6.57 14.89 2.92
N LEU A 126 -7.14 15.41 1.81
CA LEU A 126 -7.10 16.85 1.51
C LEU A 126 -7.68 17.68 2.66
N ALA A 127 -8.85 17.26 3.18
CA ALA A 127 -9.51 17.97 4.27
C ALA A 127 -8.76 17.81 5.60
N LEU A 128 -8.24 16.59 5.91
CA LEU A 128 -7.53 16.31 7.14
C LEU A 128 -6.18 17.01 7.22
N LEU A 129 -5.51 17.21 6.09
CA LEU A 129 -4.16 17.76 5.99
C LEU A 129 -4.13 19.20 5.49
N ASP A 130 -5.30 19.83 5.28
CA ASP A 130 -5.44 21.19 4.74
C ASP A 130 -4.68 21.37 3.41
N LEU A 131 -4.87 20.46 2.45
CA LEU A 131 -4.21 20.49 1.15
C LEU A 131 -5.09 21.16 0.09
N LYS A 132 -4.46 21.79 -0.90
CA LYS A 132 -5.11 22.46 -2.03
C LYS A 132 -5.07 21.56 -3.26
N PRO A 133 -6.19 20.94 -3.69
CA PRO A 133 -6.18 20.08 -4.84
C PRO A 133 -6.19 20.85 -6.15
N VAL A 134 -5.38 20.41 -7.10
CA VAL A 134 -5.53 20.66 -8.53
C VAL A 134 -5.93 19.32 -9.15
N TYR A 135 -7.15 19.25 -9.67
CA TYR A 135 -7.68 18.01 -10.19
C TYR A 135 -7.22 17.75 -11.62
N LEU A 136 -6.69 16.53 -11.83
CA LEU A 136 -6.35 16.02 -13.15
C LEU A 136 -7.52 15.19 -13.67
N GLU A 137 -8.09 15.59 -14.79
CA GLU A 137 -9.17 14.85 -15.44
C GLU A 137 -8.61 13.69 -16.24
N ARG A 138 -9.33 12.56 -16.22
CA ARG A 138 -9.04 11.38 -17.04
C ARG A 138 -9.76 11.50 -18.38
N PRO A 139 -9.14 11.09 -19.50
CA PRO A 139 -9.82 11.05 -20.79
C PRO A 139 -10.98 10.07 -20.73
N TRP A 140 -12.09 10.42 -21.38
CA TRP A 140 -13.22 9.52 -21.55
C TRP A 140 -13.00 8.61 -22.76
N LEU A 141 -13.03 7.32 -22.55
CA LEU A 141 -12.92 6.29 -23.58
C LEU A 141 -14.36 5.89 -24.01
N ALA A 142 -14.86 6.53 -25.06
CA ALA A 142 -16.26 6.41 -25.45
C ALA A 142 -16.67 5.00 -25.89
N SER A 143 -15.76 4.25 -26.50
CA SER A 143 -16.00 2.87 -26.95
C SER A 143 -16.19 1.90 -25.77
N GLU A 144 -15.47 2.10 -24.67
CA GLU A 144 -15.50 1.27 -23.47
C GLU A 144 -16.47 1.79 -22.41
N GLY A 145 -16.86 3.06 -22.51
CA GLY A 145 -17.73 3.72 -21.53
C GLY A 145 -17.07 3.94 -20.16
N ILE A 146 -15.74 4.08 -20.12
CA ILE A 146 -14.93 4.26 -18.90
C ILE A 146 -13.95 5.41 -19.05
N THR A 147 -13.35 5.82 -17.95
CA THR A 147 -12.22 6.78 -17.95
C THR A 147 -10.91 6.06 -18.20
N GLY A 148 -10.07 6.67 -19.02
CA GLY A 148 -8.71 6.20 -19.33
C GLY A 148 -7.68 6.55 -18.24
N PRO A 149 -6.39 6.29 -18.50
CA PRO A 149 -5.29 6.60 -17.58
C PRO A 149 -4.98 8.10 -17.54
N ILE A 150 -4.34 8.56 -16.46
CA ILE A 150 -3.70 9.88 -16.43
C ILE A 150 -2.51 9.86 -17.39
N SER A 151 -2.45 10.84 -18.29
CA SER A 151 -1.36 10.96 -19.25
C SER A 151 -0.21 11.81 -18.69
N PRO A 152 1.06 11.47 -19.01
CA PRO A 152 2.20 12.31 -18.67
C PRO A 152 2.09 13.75 -19.21
N SER A 153 1.47 13.94 -20.37
CA SER A 153 1.26 15.27 -20.96
C SER A 153 0.30 16.13 -20.12
N ALA A 154 -0.78 15.55 -19.59
CA ALA A 154 -1.70 16.27 -18.70
C ALA A 154 -1.01 16.70 -17.40
N VAL A 155 -0.16 15.84 -16.84
CA VAL A 155 0.65 16.17 -15.65
C VAL A 155 1.67 17.26 -15.96
N ALA A 156 2.36 17.17 -17.10
CA ALA A 156 3.31 18.18 -17.52
C ALA A 156 2.65 19.56 -17.68
N GLN A 157 1.47 19.61 -18.31
CA GLN A 157 0.71 20.86 -18.43
C GLN A 157 0.30 21.43 -17.07
N ALA A 158 -0.21 20.59 -16.16
CA ALA A 158 -0.57 21.02 -14.81
C ALA A 158 0.63 21.54 -14.03
N LEU A 159 1.81 20.96 -14.19
CA LEU A 159 3.05 21.42 -13.57
C LEU A 159 3.57 22.74 -14.13
N GLU A 160 3.24 23.10 -15.38
CA GLU A 160 3.53 24.44 -15.93
C GLU A 160 2.57 25.50 -15.32
N GLU A 161 1.30 25.15 -15.14
CA GLU A 161 0.30 26.03 -14.57
C GLU A 161 0.45 26.18 -13.04
N TYR A 162 0.89 25.12 -12.37
CA TYR A 162 1.06 25.06 -10.91
C TYR A 162 2.51 24.66 -10.55
N PRO A 163 3.51 25.52 -10.79
CA PRO A 163 4.94 25.17 -10.64
C PRO A 163 5.35 24.84 -9.20
N ASP A 164 4.59 25.29 -8.22
CA ASP A 164 4.81 25.01 -6.79
C ASP A 164 4.26 23.65 -6.35
N ALA A 165 3.48 22.96 -7.19
CA ALA A 165 2.98 21.62 -6.88
C ALA A 165 4.14 20.61 -6.87
N LYS A 166 4.36 19.98 -5.73
CA LYS A 166 5.45 18.99 -5.51
C LYS A 166 4.93 17.57 -5.33
N THR A 167 3.64 17.38 -5.26
CA THR A 167 3.05 16.05 -5.05
C THR A 167 2.01 15.77 -6.11
N LEU A 168 2.12 14.60 -6.74
CA LEU A 168 1.13 14.01 -7.62
C LEU A 168 0.56 12.76 -6.93
N CYS A 169 -0.76 12.69 -6.75
CA CYS A 169 -1.42 11.51 -6.19
C CYS A 169 -2.39 10.94 -7.23
N ILE A 170 -2.19 9.68 -7.61
CA ILE A 170 -3.00 8.97 -8.61
C ILE A 170 -3.40 7.58 -8.13
N THR A 171 -4.46 7.03 -8.74
CA THR A 171 -4.84 5.62 -8.60
C THR A 171 -4.44 4.85 -9.85
N SER A 172 -3.59 3.82 -9.69
CA SER A 172 -3.15 2.96 -10.80
C SER A 172 -2.86 1.53 -10.29
N PRO A 173 -3.53 0.49 -10.83
CA PRO A 173 -4.63 0.56 -11.79
C PRO A 173 -5.88 1.25 -11.25
N THR A 174 -6.73 1.75 -12.16
CA THR A 174 -8.08 2.18 -11.77
C THR A 174 -8.95 0.99 -11.40
N TYR A 175 -10.17 1.25 -10.90
CA TYR A 175 -11.18 0.23 -10.66
C TYR A 175 -11.47 -0.64 -11.90
N TYR A 176 -11.30 -0.08 -13.10
CA TYR A 176 -11.50 -0.76 -14.38
C TYR A 176 -10.23 -1.39 -14.96
N GLY A 177 -9.14 -1.45 -14.19
CA GLY A 177 -7.87 -2.05 -14.61
C GLY A 177 -7.00 -1.17 -15.53
N MET A 178 -7.34 0.11 -15.70
CA MET A 178 -6.54 1.02 -16.52
C MET A 178 -5.27 1.43 -15.78
N LEU A 179 -4.12 1.21 -16.42
CA LEU A 179 -2.79 1.54 -15.91
C LEU A 179 -2.30 2.88 -16.48
N SER A 180 -1.76 3.73 -15.63
CA SER A 180 -1.01 4.92 -16.06
C SER A 180 0.47 4.58 -16.27
N ASP A 181 1.17 5.36 -17.09
CA ASP A 181 2.62 5.24 -17.30
C ASP A 181 3.37 5.78 -16.07
N LEU A 182 3.48 4.92 -15.04
CA LEU A 182 4.09 5.29 -13.76
C LEU A 182 5.56 5.73 -13.90
N PRO A 183 6.41 5.06 -14.70
CA PRO A 183 7.79 5.50 -14.90
C PRO A 183 7.88 6.92 -15.46
N ALA A 184 7.10 7.25 -16.50
CA ALA A 184 7.10 8.59 -17.07
C ALA A 184 6.56 9.64 -16.09
N LEU A 185 5.53 9.32 -15.29
CA LEU A 185 4.99 10.21 -14.27
C LEU A 185 5.97 10.44 -13.13
N ALA A 186 6.65 9.38 -12.68
CA ALA A 186 7.69 9.47 -11.65
C ALA A 186 8.85 10.37 -12.13
N GLU A 187 9.33 10.17 -13.36
CA GLU A 187 10.39 11.01 -13.92
C GLU A 187 10.00 12.49 -14.00
N LEU A 188 8.76 12.80 -14.41
CA LEU A 188 8.26 14.19 -14.42
C LEU A 188 8.28 14.82 -13.04
N MET A 189 7.85 14.11 -12.00
CA MET A 189 7.82 14.59 -10.64
C MET A 189 9.23 14.73 -10.07
N HIS A 190 10.08 13.72 -10.21
CA HIS A 190 11.42 13.67 -9.65
C HIS A 190 12.34 14.74 -10.25
N ARG A 191 12.24 15.03 -11.55
CA ARG A 191 12.99 16.15 -12.18
C ARG A 191 12.71 17.52 -11.56
N ARG A 192 11.54 17.69 -10.93
CA ARG A 192 11.15 18.92 -10.23
C ARG A 192 11.35 18.83 -8.70
N GLY A 193 12.00 17.76 -8.21
CA GLY A 193 12.17 17.49 -6.79
C GLY A 193 10.84 17.20 -6.08
N GLY A 194 9.85 16.68 -6.83
CA GLY A 194 8.55 16.32 -6.33
C GLY A 194 8.41 14.81 -6.06
N VAL A 195 7.23 14.40 -5.61
CA VAL A 195 6.89 13.04 -5.19
C VAL A 195 5.69 12.53 -5.97
N LEU A 196 5.75 11.27 -6.41
CA LEU A 196 4.60 10.53 -6.93
C LEU A 196 4.06 9.61 -5.84
N VAL A 197 2.79 9.79 -5.47
CA VAL A 197 2.04 8.90 -4.59
C VAL A 197 1.09 8.07 -5.45
N VAL A 198 1.21 6.75 -5.39
CA VAL A 198 0.36 5.82 -6.15
C VAL A 198 -0.52 5.04 -5.21
N ASP A 199 -1.84 5.20 -5.34
CA ASP A 199 -2.81 4.28 -4.74
C ASP A 199 -2.89 3.02 -5.60
N GLY A 200 -2.15 1.99 -5.20
CA GLY A 200 -2.08 0.68 -5.85
C GLY A 200 -3.01 -0.36 -5.24
N ALA A 201 -4.12 0.03 -4.59
CA ALA A 201 -5.03 -0.93 -3.92
C ALA A 201 -5.50 -2.07 -4.85
N HIS A 202 -5.54 -1.86 -6.15
CA HIS A 202 -5.87 -2.87 -7.16
C HIS A 202 -4.64 -3.53 -7.82
N ALA A 203 -3.41 -3.18 -7.39
CA ALA A 203 -2.16 -3.58 -8.03
C ALA A 203 -1.45 -4.77 -7.34
N ALA A 204 -1.87 -5.21 -6.18
CA ALA A 204 -1.14 -6.14 -5.32
C ALA A 204 -0.72 -7.47 -5.99
N HIS A 205 -1.42 -7.88 -7.05
CA HIS A 205 -1.14 -9.09 -7.81
C HIS A 205 -0.17 -8.88 -8.98
N LEU A 206 0.06 -7.64 -9.42
CA LEU A 206 0.83 -7.33 -10.64
C LEU A 206 2.29 -7.82 -10.58
N PRO A 207 3.04 -7.67 -9.46
CA PRO A 207 4.40 -8.19 -9.39
C PRO A 207 4.48 -9.70 -9.60
N SER A 208 3.46 -10.45 -9.14
CA SER A 208 3.41 -11.92 -9.31
C SER A 208 3.17 -12.37 -10.76
N LEU A 209 2.81 -11.46 -11.65
CA LEU A 209 2.61 -11.75 -13.07
C LEU A 209 3.90 -11.64 -13.91
N GLY A 210 5.03 -11.29 -13.31
CA GLY A 210 6.30 -11.09 -13.98
C GLY A 210 6.33 -9.87 -14.91
N ASN A 211 5.47 -8.90 -14.66
CA ASN A 211 5.34 -7.65 -15.40
C ASN A 211 5.67 -6.46 -14.49
N ASP A 212 6.92 -6.36 -14.06
CA ASP A 212 7.40 -5.37 -13.09
C ASP A 212 7.09 -3.92 -13.49
N HIS A 213 7.08 -3.64 -14.82
CA HIS A 213 6.72 -2.32 -15.36
C HIS A 213 5.23 -1.95 -15.19
N LEU A 214 4.37 -2.88 -14.79
CA LEU A 214 2.95 -2.62 -14.53
C LEU A 214 2.66 -2.25 -13.08
N SER A 215 3.62 -2.44 -12.19
CA SER A 215 3.51 -2.06 -10.77
C SER A 215 4.12 -0.68 -10.51
N ALA A 216 3.90 -0.15 -9.32
CA ALA A 216 4.53 1.08 -8.86
C ALA A 216 5.97 0.86 -8.34
N ALA A 217 6.43 -0.40 -8.41
CA ALA A 217 7.75 -0.82 -7.96
C ALA A 217 8.82 -0.57 -9.03
#